data_beb184de625d13d4a463c8f6981eebc8
#
_entry.id   beb184de625d13d4a463c8f6981eebc8
#
_cell.length_a   1.000
_cell.length_b   1.000
_cell.length_c   1.000
_cell.angle_alpha   90.00
_cell.angle_beta   90.00
_cell.angle_gamma   90.00
#
_symmetry.space_group_name_H-M   'P 1'
#
loop_
_entity.id
_entity.type
_entity.pdbx_description
1 polymer ?
#
loop_
_entity_poly.entity_id
_entity_poly.type
_entity_poly.pdbx_seq_one_letter_code
_entity_poly.pdbx_strand_id
1 'polypeptide(L)'
;MTRHAPSPTSSADQGSRAAGDGLDPARLAVRHAVDGAGLTLKQASRALGRNDAYLQQYLYRGSPRRLPEQLRLQLADLTGADQAHFLDAGLQALQPAHDDPLIAVPLHAVHAAAGGGSFNAEGDEAQSGLSFPPDLLRRITAAPAGGLKLLSVSGDSMSPTLEDGDMVMIDTGRRMPSPPGIFILDDGVGLVAKRVDTIPNTTPPHLRLSSDNPAYTNYQRRLDEVHIVGRVVWFARNI
;
A
#
# COMPACT_ATOMS: atom_id res chain seq x y z
N MET A 1 51.46 -9.07 -60.37
CA MET A 1 50.24 -9.56 -61.02
C MET A 1 49.17 -9.60 -59.97
N THR A 2 48.54 -8.51 -59.78
CA THR A 2 47.27 -8.05 -60.31
C THR A 2 46.15 -9.06 -60.15
N ARG A 3 45.19 -8.85 -59.25
CA ARG A 3 43.78 -8.78 -59.64
C ARG A 3 42.95 -8.19 -58.49
N HIS A 4 42.44 -7.09 -58.82
CA HIS A 4 41.32 -6.32 -58.32
C HIS A 4 40.04 -7.18 -58.34
N ALA A 5 39.21 -7.14 -57.31
CA ALA A 5 37.81 -7.51 -57.40
C ALA A 5 36.95 -6.55 -56.60
N PRO A 6 35.78 -6.16 -57.14
CA PRO A 6 35.04 -5.01 -56.67
C PRO A 6 34.08 -5.31 -55.51
N SER A 7 33.77 -4.27 -54.73
CA SER A 7 32.71 -4.21 -53.73
C SER A 7 31.31 -4.40 -54.35
N PRO A 8 30.37 -5.01 -53.67
CA PRO A 8 28.97 -4.75 -53.95
C PRO A 8 28.45 -3.68 -52.97
N THR A 9 28.02 -2.61 -53.52
CA THR A 9 27.01 -1.68 -53.01
C THR A 9 25.76 -2.47 -52.66
N SER A 10 25.26 -2.31 -51.44
CA SER A 10 23.85 -2.50 -51.13
C SER A 10 23.38 -1.37 -50.25
N SER A 11 22.68 -0.52 -50.93
CA SER A 11 21.86 0.55 -50.36
C SER A 11 20.61 -0.02 -49.69
N ALA A 12 20.12 0.76 -48.73
CA ALA A 12 18.73 0.83 -48.28
C ALA A 12 18.23 -0.32 -47.41
N ASP A 13 18.36 -0.16 -46.12
CA ASP A 13 17.25 -0.20 -45.20
C ASP A 13 17.62 0.49 -43.87
N GLN A 14 17.57 1.78 -43.85
CA GLN A 14 17.62 2.59 -42.64
C GLN A 14 16.38 3.49 -42.59
N GLY A 15 15.27 2.84 -42.27
CA GLY A 15 14.04 3.55 -42.17
C GLY A 15 13.11 2.88 -41.16
N SER A 16 13.38 2.91 -39.91
CA SER A 16 12.42 2.92 -38.79
C SER A 16 13.13 2.61 -37.46
N ARG A 17 13.97 3.50 -37.01
CA ARG A 17 14.41 3.49 -35.61
C ARG A 17 13.78 4.67 -34.89
N ALA A 18 12.77 4.34 -34.06
CA ALA A 18 12.43 4.89 -32.77
C ALA A 18 12.60 6.42 -32.59
N ALA A 19 11.60 7.19 -33.00
CA ALA A 19 11.34 8.54 -32.51
C ALA A 19 10.63 8.49 -31.14
N GLY A 20 11.20 7.74 -30.18
CA GLY A 20 10.64 7.56 -28.83
C GLY A 20 11.54 8.03 -27.68
N ASP A 21 12.81 8.28 -27.95
CA ASP A 21 13.82 8.42 -26.88
C ASP A 21 13.94 9.81 -26.26
N GLY A 22 12.88 10.60 -26.16
CA GLY A 22 12.94 11.94 -25.55
C GLY A 22 11.62 12.47 -25.03
N LEU A 23 10.55 11.67 -25.07
CA LEU A 23 9.24 12.07 -24.57
C LEU A 23 9.12 11.78 -23.09
N ASP A 24 8.51 12.69 -22.33
CA ASP A 24 8.11 12.38 -20.97
C ASP A 24 7.03 11.29 -20.93
N PRO A 25 6.83 10.60 -19.78
CA PRO A 25 5.92 9.47 -19.67
C PRO A 25 4.48 9.77 -20.14
N ALA A 26 3.94 10.95 -19.85
CA ALA A 26 2.59 11.32 -20.26
C ALA A 26 2.48 11.47 -21.80
N ARG A 27 3.47 12.06 -22.44
CA ARG A 27 3.52 12.18 -23.91
C ARG A 27 3.71 10.82 -24.56
N LEU A 28 4.54 9.98 -23.97
CA LEU A 28 4.77 8.62 -24.46
C LEU A 28 3.46 7.81 -24.39
N ALA A 29 2.70 7.92 -23.30
CA ALA A 29 1.41 7.28 -23.14
C ALA A 29 0.39 7.74 -24.18
N VAL A 30 0.32 9.06 -24.46
CA VAL A 30 -0.51 9.60 -25.55
C VAL A 30 -0.11 9.02 -26.91
N ARG A 31 1.16 8.90 -27.18
CA ARG A 31 1.67 8.32 -28.43
C ARG A 31 1.24 6.85 -28.55
N HIS A 32 1.48 6.05 -27.53
CA HIS A 32 1.10 4.63 -27.50
C HIS A 32 -0.40 4.42 -27.63
N ALA A 33 -1.22 5.25 -26.96
CA ALA A 33 -2.67 5.15 -27.04
C ALA A 33 -3.18 5.42 -28.46
N VAL A 34 -2.67 6.46 -29.12
CA VAL A 34 -3.04 6.80 -30.51
C VAL A 34 -2.62 5.70 -31.48
N ASP A 35 -1.38 5.21 -31.34
CA ASP A 35 -0.84 4.13 -32.19
C ASP A 35 -1.61 2.81 -31.94
N GLY A 36 -1.91 2.48 -30.68
CA GLY A 36 -2.68 1.29 -30.29
C GLY A 36 -4.11 1.30 -30.80
N ALA A 37 -4.73 2.47 -30.94
CA ALA A 37 -6.04 2.65 -31.54
C ALA A 37 -6.00 2.63 -33.10
N GLY A 38 -4.82 2.44 -33.70
CA GLY A 38 -4.67 2.43 -35.16
C GLY A 38 -4.84 3.82 -35.81
N LEU A 39 -4.73 4.88 -35.03
CA LEU A 39 -4.93 6.25 -35.48
C LEU A 39 -3.60 6.94 -35.79
N THR A 40 -3.61 7.82 -36.80
CA THR A 40 -2.52 8.78 -36.98
C THR A 40 -2.72 10.00 -36.04
N LEU A 41 -1.65 10.67 -35.64
CA LEU A 41 -1.73 11.90 -34.84
C LEU A 41 -2.64 12.96 -35.44
N LYS A 42 -2.68 13.03 -36.78
CA LYS A 42 -3.58 13.92 -37.53
C LYS A 42 -5.05 13.53 -37.35
N GLN A 43 -5.38 12.25 -37.48
CA GLN A 43 -6.75 11.76 -37.29
C GLN A 43 -7.22 11.96 -35.86
N ALA A 44 -6.38 11.60 -34.88
CA ALA A 44 -6.66 11.82 -33.46
C ALA A 44 -6.86 13.32 -33.14
N SER A 45 -5.99 14.20 -33.65
CA SER A 45 -6.16 15.67 -33.48
C SER A 45 -7.49 16.18 -34.00
N ARG A 46 -7.94 15.71 -35.18
CA ARG A 46 -9.25 16.06 -35.75
C ARG A 46 -10.40 15.53 -34.91
N ALA A 47 -10.32 14.29 -34.46
CA ALA A 47 -11.34 13.67 -33.60
C ALA A 47 -11.50 14.43 -32.27
N LEU A 48 -10.43 15.02 -31.77
CA LEU A 48 -10.44 15.90 -30.60
C LEU A 48 -10.90 17.34 -30.91
N GLY A 49 -11.37 17.63 -32.13
CA GLY A 49 -11.81 18.96 -32.54
C GLY A 49 -10.67 20.00 -32.64
N ARG A 50 -9.43 19.53 -32.87
CA ARG A 50 -8.24 20.38 -32.97
C ARG A 50 -7.67 20.40 -34.39
N ASN A 51 -6.72 21.33 -34.62
CA ASN A 51 -6.00 21.37 -35.91
C ASN A 51 -5.17 20.10 -36.10
N ASP A 52 -4.86 19.78 -37.34
CA ASP A 52 -4.15 18.54 -37.76
C ASP A 52 -2.78 18.33 -37.07
N ALA A 53 -2.13 19.38 -36.65
CA ALA A 53 -0.80 19.37 -36.07
C ALA A 53 -0.81 19.40 -34.53
N TYR A 54 -1.99 19.44 -33.87
CA TYR A 54 -2.10 19.69 -32.44
C TYR A 54 -1.36 18.63 -31.60
N LEU A 55 -1.65 17.37 -31.78
CA LEU A 55 -0.96 16.30 -31.03
C LEU A 55 0.51 16.18 -31.41
N GLN A 56 0.88 16.45 -32.66
CA GLN A 56 2.28 16.50 -33.06
C GLN A 56 3.05 17.62 -32.35
N GLN A 57 2.42 18.81 -32.21
CA GLN A 57 3.03 19.93 -31.46
C GLN A 57 3.13 19.61 -29.98
N TYR A 58 2.10 18.98 -29.39
CA TYR A 58 2.12 18.54 -28.02
C TYR A 58 3.28 17.55 -27.76
N LEU A 59 3.39 16.53 -28.58
CA LEU A 59 4.41 15.47 -28.39
C LEU A 59 5.83 16.01 -28.60
N TYR A 60 6.09 16.67 -29.71
CA TYR A 60 7.48 16.95 -30.15
C TYR A 60 7.94 18.40 -29.95
N ARG A 61 7.02 19.35 -29.77
CA ARG A 61 7.34 20.75 -29.53
C ARG A 61 7.05 21.23 -28.12
N GLY A 62 6.41 20.37 -27.31
CA GLY A 62 6.06 20.71 -25.95
C GLY A 62 4.97 21.76 -25.81
N SER A 63 4.19 21.99 -26.85
CA SER A 63 3.11 22.99 -26.86
C SER A 63 1.77 22.37 -27.27
N PRO A 64 0.75 22.41 -26.39
CA PRO A 64 0.77 22.95 -25.04
C PRO A 64 1.66 22.12 -24.10
N ARG A 65 2.10 22.71 -22.98
CA ARG A 65 2.93 22.01 -22.01
C ARG A 65 2.21 20.79 -21.41
N ARG A 66 0.88 20.91 -21.23
CA ARG A 66 -0.02 19.87 -20.72
C ARG A 66 -1.26 19.78 -21.58
N LEU A 67 -1.81 18.57 -21.73
CA LEU A 67 -3.13 18.41 -22.33
C LEU A 67 -4.21 18.88 -21.34
N PRO A 68 -5.15 19.75 -21.77
CA PRO A 68 -6.33 20.07 -20.97
C PRO A 68 -7.11 18.82 -20.57
N GLU A 69 -7.73 18.85 -19.40
CA GLU A 69 -8.49 17.71 -18.85
C GLU A 69 -9.54 17.19 -19.83
N GLN A 70 -10.32 18.09 -20.40
CA GLN A 70 -11.35 17.72 -21.37
C GLN A 70 -10.78 16.95 -22.59
N LEU A 71 -9.58 17.32 -23.05
CA LEU A 71 -8.94 16.62 -24.17
C LEU A 71 -8.37 15.26 -23.74
N ARG A 72 -7.93 15.11 -22.49
CA ARG A 72 -7.49 13.82 -21.96
C ARG A 72 -8.66 12.83 -21.86
N LEU A 73 -9.81 13.30 -21.38
CA LEU A 73 -11.06 12.52 -21.34
C LEU A 73 -11.47 12.07 -22.75
N GLN A 74 -11.55 13.01 -23.69
CA GLN A 74 -11.90 12.69 -25.07
C GLN A 74 -10.89 11.75 -25.75
N LEU A 75 -9.60 11.89 -25.42
CA LEU A 75 -8.57 11.00 -25.94
C LEU A 75 -8.69 9.59 -25.33
N ALA A 76 -9.00 9.48 -24.06
CA ALA A 76 -9.28 8.22 -23.38
C ALA A 76 -10.46 7.50 -24.02
N ASP A 77 -11.58 8.20 -24.23
CA ASP A 77 -12.75 7.65 -24.91
C ASP A 77 -12.44 7.21 -26.35
N LEU A 78 -11.66 8.00 -27.09
CA LEU A 78 -11.31 7.73 -28.47
C LEU A 78 -10.38 6.50 -28.62
N THR A 79 -9.48 6.28 -27.65
CA THR A 79 -8.42 5.26 -27.73
C THR A 79 -8.69 4.04 -26.87
N GLY A 80 -9.65 4.11 -25.93
CA GLY A 80 -9.89 3.08 -24.91
C GLY A 80 -8.82 3.03 -23.81
N ALA A 81 -7.91 4.01 -23.77
CA ALA A 81 -6.85 4.07 -22.78
C ALA A 81 -7.33 4.79 -21.52
N ASP A 82 -6.75 4.45 -20.34
CA ASP A 82 -7.02 5.18 -19.11
C ASP A 82 -6.44 6.60 -19.16
N GLN A 83 -7.28 7.60 -18.88
CA GLN A 83 -6.89 9.01 -18.82
C GLN A 83 -5.75 9.30 -17.82
N ALA A 84 -5.62 8.46 -16.79
CA ALA A 84 -4.57 8.59 -15.78
C ALA A 84 -3.17 8.51 -16.40
N HIS A 85 -3.00 7.72 -17.46
CA HIS A 85 -1.73 7.60 -18.19
C HIS A 85 -1.31 8.88 -18.92
N PHE A 86 -2.26 9.78 -19.17
CA PHE A 86 -1.98 11.06 -19.85
C PHE A 86 -1.64 12.21 -18.91
N LEU A 87 -1.50 11.94 -17.61
CA LEU A 87 -1.08 12.89 -16.60
C LEU A 87 0.45 13.00 -16.52
N ASP A 88 0.95 14.20 -16.28
CA ASP A 88 2.36 14.39 -15.94
C ASP A 88 2.71 13.62 -14.65
N ALA A 89 3.96 13.15 -14.54
CA ALA A 89 4.44 12.36 -13.41
C ALA A 89 4.15 13.00 -12.03
N GLY A 90 4.18 14.32 -11.94
CA GLY A 90 3.83 15.05 -10.72
C GLY A 90 2.34 14.97 -10.33
N LEU A 91 1.45 14.82 -11.32
CA LEU A 91 0.01 14.65 -11.08
C LEU A 91 -0.37 13.17 -10.92
N GLN A 92 0.36 12.27 -11.59
CA GLN A 92 0.22 10.82 -11.35
C GLN A 92 0.58 10.45 -9.91
N ALA A 93 1.60 11.10 -9.35
CA ALA A 93 1.99 10.91 -7.94
C ALA A 93 0.94 11.41 -6.93
N LEU A 94 0.00 12.27 -7.36
CA LEU A 94 -1.12 12.76 -6.52
C LEU A 94 -2.39 11.91 -6.67
N GLN A 95 -2.45 11.06 -7.70
CA GLN A 95 -3.51 10.06 -7.79
C GLN A 95 -3.09 8.87 -6.94
N PRO A 96 -3.93 8.41 -6.01
CA PRO A 96 -3.67 7.15 -5.36
C PRO A 96 -3.56 6.09 -6.46
N ALA A 97 -2.51 5.30 -6.44
CA ALA A 97 -2.36 4.13 -7.31
C ALA A 97 -3.45 3.11 -6.93
N HIS A 98 -4.63 3.21 -7.57
CA HIS A 98 -5.82 2.45 -7.21
C HIS A 98 -6.07 1.25 -8.12
N ASP A 99 -5.03 0.64 -8.68
CA ASP A 99 -5.18 -0.64 -9.38
C ASP A 99 -4.78 -1.86 -8.52
N ASP A 100 -4.13 -1.65 -7.38
CA ASP A 100 -3.92 -2.74 -6.44
C ASP A 100 -5.19 -2.97 -5.61
N PRO A 101 -5.76 -4.19 -5.61
CA PRO A 101 -6.94 -4.49 -4.83
C PRO A 101 -6.69 -4.21 -3.35
N LEU A 102 -7.64 -3.55 -2.70
CA LEU A 102 -7.57 -3.31 -1.27
C LEU A 102 -7.45 -4.65 -0.52
N ILE A 103 -6.61 -4.66 0.49
CA ILE A 103 -6.43 -5.82 1.36
C ILE A 103 -7.38 -5.70 2.55
N ALA A 104 -8.32 -6.63 2.67
CA ALA A 104 -9.21 -6.70 3.81
C ALA A 104 -8.47 -7.30 5.02
N VAL A 105 -8.51 -6.59 6.15
CA VAL A 105 -8.04 -7.08 7.45
C VAL A 105 -9.27 -7.34 8.33
N PRO A 106 -9.48 -8.58 8.79
CA PRO A 106 -10.68 -8.94 9.51
C PRO A 106 -10.73 -8.31 10.91
N LEU A 107 -11.91 -7.83 11.31
CA LEU A 107 -12.22 -7.39 12.67
C LEU A 107 -12.78 -8.57 13.45
N HIS A 108 -12.13 -8.93 14.53
CA HIS A 108 -12.58 -9.94 15.47
C HIS A 108 -13.31 -9.28 16.64
N ALA A 109 -14.47 -9.82 16.99
CA ALA A 109 -15.34 -9.29 18.05
C ALA A 109 -14.79 -9.49 19.48
N VAL A 110 -13.53 -9.87 19.63
CA VAL A 110 -12.90 -10.07 20.92
C VAL A 110 -12.56 -8.73 21.54
N HIS A 111 -13.16 -8.44 22.68
CA HIS A 111 -12.80 -7.29 23.50
C HIS A 111 -11.61 -7.68 24.38
N ALA A 112 -10.49 -6.98 24.22
CA ALA A 112 -9.38 -7.04 25.17
C ALA A 112 -9.81 -6.30 26.45
N ALA A 113 -10.63 -6.98 27.28
CA ALA A 113 -11.13 -6.46 28.53
C ALA A 113 -10.48 -7.16 29.72
N ALA A 114 -10.35 -6.47 30.83
CA ALA A 114 -10.02 -7.09 32.11
C ALA A 114 -11.16 -8.02 32.55
N GLY A 115 -11.08 -9.29 32.17
CA GLY A 115 -11.98 -10.35 32.64
C GLY A 115 -12.46 -11.35 31.59
N GLY A 116 -11.84 -12.51 31.55
CA GLY A 116 -12.45 -13.79 31.16
C GLY A 116 -12.79 -14.08 29.72
N GLY A 117 -12.28 -13.33 28.74
CA GLY A 117 -12.46 -13.65 27.32
C GLY A 117 -11.29 -14.47 26.77
N SER A 118 -11.52 -15.73 26.40
CA SER A 118 -10.53 -16.53 25.67
C SER A 118 -10.53 -16.13 24.20
N PHE A 119 -9.37 -15.84 23.65
CA PHE A 119 -9.16 -15.60 22.21
C PHE A 119 -9.00 -16.95 21.51
N ASN A 120 -10.05 -17.41 20.83
CA ASN A 120 -9.95 -18.52 19.90
C ASN A 120 -9.66 -17.98 18.51
N ALA A 121 -8.37 -17.97 18.13
CA ALA A 121 -7.92 -17.49 16.83
C ALA A 121 -8.55 -18.20 15.61
N GLU A 122 -9.20 -19.34 15.83
CA GLU A 122 -9.74 -20.22 14.78
C GLU A 122 -11.28 -20.27 14.74
N GLY A 123 -12.00 -19.66 15.69
CA GLY A 123 -13.45 -19.82 15.84
C GLY A 123 -14.30 -18.55 15.81
N ASP A 124 -13.71 -17.36 15.91
CA ASP A 124 -14.48 -16.11 15.83
C ASP A 124 -14.66 -15.72 14.36
N GLU A 125 -15.91 -15.86 13.89
CA GLU A 125 -16.29 -15.34 12.56
C GLU A 125 -15.97 -13.84 12.49
N ALA A 126 -15.17 -13.46 11.52
CA ALA A 126 -14.89 -12.07 11.22
C ALA A 126 -16.21 -11.39 10.81
N GLN A 127 -16.78 -10.57 11.69
CA GLN A 127 -18.08 -9.92 11.47
C GLN A 127 -18.01 -8.80 10.43
N SER A 128 -16.84 -8.22 10.25
CA SER A 128 -16.55 -7.12 9.34
C SER A 128 -15.04 -6.94 9.29
N GLY A 129 -14.57 -5.99 8.50
CA GLY A 129 -13.15 -5.69 8.42
C GLY A 129 -12.93 -4.31 7.83
N LEU A 130 -11.71 -3.83 7.90
CA LEU A 130 -11.29 -2.63 7.17
C LEU A 130 -10.43 -3.04 5.98
N SER A 131 -10.63 -2.33 4.89
CA SER A 131 -9.84 -2.51 3.69
C SER A 131 -8.74 -1.45 3.59
N PHE A 132 -7.52 -1.87 3.39
CA PHE A 132 -6.33 -1.02 3.37
C PHE A 132 -5.64 -1.08 2.01
N PRO A 133 -5.14 0.05 1.50
CA PRO A 133 -4.21 0.04 0.38
C PRO A 133 -2.96 -0.79 0.72
N PRO A 134 -2.46 -1.63 -0.20
CA PRO A 134 -1.27 -2.46 0.04
C PRO A 134 -0.04 -1.65 0.47
N ASP A 135 0.15 -0.48 -0.12
CA ASP A 135 1.25 0.43 0.23
C ASP A 135 1.19 0.95 1.66
N LEU A 136 -0.01 1.20 2.17
CA LEU A 136 -0.21 1.62 3.56
C LEU A 136 0.15 0.47 4.50
N LEU A 137 -0.32 -0.75 4.23
CA LEU A 137 0.02 -1.92 5.06
C LEU A 137 1.52 -2.18 5.07
N ARG A 138 2.22 -2.08 3.94
CA ARG A 138 3.68 -2.23 3.87
C ARG A 138 4.45 -1.20 4.70
N ARG A 139 3.89 0.00 4.90
CA ARG A 139 4.47 1.02 5.81
C ARG A 139 4.22 0.72 7.28
N ILE A 140 3.09 0.08 7.59
CA ILE A 140 2.72 -0.28 8.96
C ILE A 140 3.51 -1.50 9.44
N THR A 141 3.58 -2.54 8.62
CA THR A 141 4.20 -3.81 8.98
C THR A 141 4.70 -4.58 7.76
N ALA A 142 5.69 -5.45 7.98
CA ALA A 142 6.13 -6.41 6.99
C ALA A 142 5.33 -7.74 7.04
N ALA A 143 4.32 -7.85 7.91
CA ALA A 143 3.51 -9.05 8.03
C ALA A 143 2.70 -9.30 6.76
N PRO A 144 2.50 -10.57 6.35
CA PRO A 144 1.52 -10.91 5.32
C PRO A 144 0.11 -10.58 5.81
N ALA A 145 -0.79 -10.24 4.89
CA ALA A 145 -2.16 -9.84 5.22
C ALA A 145 -2.91 -10.86 6.09
N GLY A 146 -2.73 -12.15 5.85
CA GLY A 146 -3.35 -13.22 6.65
C GLY A 146 -2.84 -13.31 8.10
N GLY A 147 -1.73 -12.64 8.41
CA GLY A 147 -1.20 -12.50 9.77
C GLY A 147 -1.70 -11.27 10.52
N LEU A 148 -2.53 -10.43 9.89
CA LEU A 148 -3.07 -9.21 10.49
C LEU A 148 -4.50 -9.42 10.97
N LYS A 149 -4.82 -8.86 12.14
CA LYS A 149 -6.16 -8.88 12.71
C LYS A 149 -6.48 -7.53 13.34
N LEU A 150 -7.74 -7.12 13.28
CA LEU A 150 -8.26 -5.95 14.00
C LEU A 150 -9.00 -6.42 15.25
N LEU A 151 -8.84 -5.69 16.33
CA LEU A 151 -9.51 -5.90 17.61
C LEU A 151 -9.98 -4.55 18.15
N SER A 152 -11.09 -4.55 18.90
CA SER A 152 -11.51 -3.39 19.68
C SER A 152 -10.87 -3.43 21.07
N VAL A 153 -10.39 -2.27 21.51
CA VAL A 153 -9.89 -2.06 22.88
C VAL A 153 -11.07 -1.76 23.77
N SER A 154 -11.12 -2.38 24.96
CA SER A 154 -12.09 -2.10 26.00
C SER A 154 -11.38 -1.77 27.30
N GLY A 155 -11.85 -0.72 27.97
CA GLY A 155 -11.25 -0.22 29.21
C GLY A 155 -10.11 0.78 28.97
N ASP A 156 -9.57 1.30 30.05
CA ASP A 156 -8.65 2.43 30.08
C ASP A 156 -7.24 2.09 30.58
N SER A 157 -6.91 0.80 30.73
CA SER A 157 -5.61 0.38 31.31
C SER A 157 -4.39 0.85 30.49
N MET A 158 -4.58 1.14 29.21
CA MET A 158 -3.53 1.62 28.31
C MET A 158 -3.65 3.12 27.99
N SER A 159 -4.55 3.85 28.66
CA SER A 159 -4.68 5.31 28.52
C SER A 159 -3.39 6.02 28.97
N PRO A 160 -2.94 7.07 28.25
CA PRO A 160 -3.57 7.72 27.12
C PRO A 160 -3.17 7.11 25.76
N THR A 161 -2.35 6.07 25.72
CA THR A 161 -1.85 5.48 24.46
C THR A 161 -2.98 4.82 23.66
N LEU A 162 -3.75 3.95 24.33
CA LEU A 162 -4.98 3.36 23.80
C LEU A 162 -6.12 3.68 24.76
N GLU A 163 -7.25 4.10 24.20
CA GLU A 163 -8.46 4.44 24.94
C GLU A 163 -9.57 3.42 24.70
N ASP A 164 -10.60 3.44 25.53
CA ASP A 164 -11.78 2.63 25.33
C ASP A 164 -12.44 2.91 23.97
N GLY A 165 -12.75 1.86 23.23
CA GLY A 165 -13.33 1.95 21.89
C GLY A 165 -12.31 2.13 20.75
N ASP A 166 -11.02 2.26 21.04
CA ASP A 166 -9.98 2.26 19.99
C ASP A 166 -9.99 0.93 19.24
N MET A 167 -9.67 1.00 17.96
CA MET A 167 -9.42 -0.19 17.14
C MET A 167 -7.91 -0.38 16.98
N VAL A 168 -7.40 -1.55 17.27
CA VAL A 168 -5.98 -1.89 17.09
C VAL A 168 -5.80 -2.93 16.01
N MET A 169 -4.72 -2.80 15.21
CA MET A 169 -4.24 -3.84 14.31
C MET A 169 -3.07 -4.58 14.98
N ILE A 170 -3.16 -5.90 15.02
CA ILE A 170 -2.10 -6.75 15.53
C ILE A 170 -1.46 -7.58 14.43
N ASP A 171 -0.15 -7.77 14.58
CA ASP A 171 0.65 -8.70 13.79
C ASP A 171 0.81 -10.00 14.61
N THR A 172 0.09 -11.04 14.22
CA THR A 172 0.08 -12.35 14.93
C THR A 172 1.36 -13.16 14.71
N GLY A 173 2.19 -12.77 13.76
CA GLY A 173 3.53 -13.36 13.56
C GLY A 173 4.56 -12.85 14.55
N ARG A 174 4.30 -11.70 15.21
CA ARG A 174 5.24 -11.06 16.16
C ARG A 174 4.81 -11.32 17.59
N ARG A 175 5.17 -12.50 18.10
CA ARG A 175 4.83 -12.96 19.46
C ARG A 175 5.95 -12.83 20.47
N MET A 176 7.16 -12.45 20.02
CA MET A 176 8.28 -12.21 20.93
C MET A 176 8.40 -10.72 21.22
N PRO A 177 8.49 -10.29 22.50
CA PRO A 177 8.59 -8.89 22.88
C PRO A 177 10.02 -8.34 22.75
N SER A 178 10.65 -8.62 21.63
CA SER A 178 11.95 -8.11 21.22
C SER A 178 11.85 -7.52 19.80
N PRO A 179 11.91 -6.18 19.66
CA PRO A 179 12.01 -5.17 20.71
C PRO A 179 10.71 -5.04 21.53
N PRO A 180 10.76 -4.38 22.71
CA PRO A 180 9.61 -4.09 23.54
C PRO A 180 8.51 -3.33 22.79
N GLY A 181 7.25 -3.46 23.22
CA GLY A 181 6.11 -2.80 22.57
C GLY A 181 4.79 -3.12 23.24
N ILE A 182 3.69 -2.73 22.59
CA ILE A 182 2.35 -3.08 23.04
C ILE A 182 1.95 -4.39 22.37
N PHE A 183 1.42 -5.31 23.16
CA PHE A 183 0.98 -6.64 22.73
C PHE A 183 -0.42 -6.92 23.25
N ILE A 184 -1.16 -7.69 22.47
CA ILE A 184 -2.36 -8.37 22.93
C ILE A 184 -1.92 -9.75 23.40
N LEU A 185 -2.29 -10.10 24.62
CA LEU A 185 -1.87 -11.34 25.25
C LEU A 185 -2.94 -11.85 26.24
N ASP A 186 -2.95 -13.14 26.50
CA ASP A 186 -3.64 -13.76 27.63
C ASP A 186 -2.62 -13.97 28.75
N ASP A 187 -2.88 -13.40 29.92
CA ASP A 187 -2.01 -13.47 31.09
C ASP A 187 -2.46 -14.51 32.13
N GLY A 188 -3.37 -15.41 31.70
CA GLY A 188 -3.98 -16.45 32.56
C GLY A 188 -5.25 -15.99 33.29
N VAL A 189 -5.59 -14.69 33.19
CA VAL A 189 -6.84 -14.13 33.71
C VAL A 189 -7.78 -13.75 32.57
N GLY A 190 -7.21 -13.36 31.43
CA GLY A 190 -7.94 -13.00 30.21
C GLY A 190 -7.12 -12.26 29.19
N LEU A 191 -7.78 -11.88 28.11
CA LEU A 191 -7.15 -11.15 27.02
C LEU A 191 -6.98 -9.68 27.38
N VAL A 192 -5.73 -9.21 27.37
CA VAL A 192 -5.38 -7.84 27.75
C VAL A 192 -4.42 -7.19 26.75
N ALA A 193 -4.46 -5.86 26.65
CA ALA A 193 -3.43 -5.05 26.02
C ALA A 193 -2.44 -4.60 27.09
N LYS A 194 -1.16 -4.85 26.88
CA LYS A 194 -0.08 -4.43 27.79
C LYS A 194 1.17 -4.02 27.03
N ARG A 195 1.94 -3.13 27.62
CA ARG A 195 3.31 -2.88 27.21
C ARG A 195 4.19 -4.00 27.79
N VAL A 196 4.84 -4.73 26.90
CA VAL A 196 5.61 -5.93 27.27
C VAL A 196 7.09 -5.71 27.00
N ASP A 197 7.90 -6.07 27.99
CA ASP A 197 9.35 -6.04 27.94
C ASP A 197 9.89 -7.33 28.56
N THR A 198 11.02 -7.83 28.03
CA THR A 198 11.74 -8.97 28.60
C THR A 198 12.64 -8.53 29.74
N ILE A 199 12.60 -9.25 30.87
CA ILE A 199 13.52 -8.99 31.98
C ILE A 199 14.81 -9.74 31.72
N PRO A 200 15.95 -9.03 31.54
CA PRO A 200 17.21 -9.68 31.24
C PRO A 200 17.69 -10.52 32.40
N ASN A 201 18.49 -11.56 32.10
CA ASN A 201 19.17 -12.42 33.07
C ASN A 201 18.25 -13.16 34.06
N THR A 202 17.03 -13.50 33.66
CA THR A 202 16.11 -14.34 34.43
C THR A 202 16.06 -15.75 33.86
N THR A 203 16.06 -16.75 34.72
CA THR A 203 15.93 -18.17 34.39
C THR A 203 14.89 -18.78 35.34
N PRO A 204 13.71 -19.19 34.88
CA PRO A 204 13.19 -19.06 33.50
C PRO A 204 12.97 -17.60 33.07
N PRO A 205 12.84 -17.34 31.76
CA PRO A 205 12.61 -16.00 31.23
C PRO A 205 11.32 -15.37 31.80
N HIS A 206 11.43 -14.10 32.22
CA HIS A 206 10.30 -13.31 32.73
C HIS A 206 9.99 -12.13 31.83
N LEU A 207 8.72 -11.77 31.80
CA LEU A 207 8.18 -10.60 31.15
C LEU A 207 7.72 -9.58 32.18
N ARG A 208 7.96 -8.31 31.89
CA ARG A 208 7.30 -7.21 32.57
C ARG A 208 6.09 -6.81 31.76
N LEU A 209 4.92 -6.85 32.40
CA LEU A 209 3.63 -6.45 31.83
C LEU A 209 3.23 -5.13 32.47
N SER A 210 3.21 -4.06 31.68
CA SER A 210 2.97 -2.70 32.15
C SER A 210 1.71 -2.12 31.52
N SER A 211 0.91 -1.44 32.31
CA SER A 211 -0.16 -0.56 31.86
C SER A 211 0.41 0.84 31.63
N ASP A 212 -0.04 1.53 30.59
CA ASP A 212 0.34 2.93 30.37
C ASP A 212 -0.44 3.87 31.30
N ASN A 213 -1.62 3.44 31.79
CA ASN A 213 -2.37 4.14 32.82
C ASN A 213 -1.77 3.84 34.21
N PRO A 214 -1.26 4.88 34.92
CA PRO A 214 -0.62 4.69 36.23
C PRO A 214 -1.57 4.24 37.35
N ALA A 215 -2.88 4.27 37.14
CA ALA A 215 -3.86 3.72 38.08
C ALA A 215 -3.79 2.20 38.16
N TYR A 216 -3.16 1.54 37.19
CA TYR A 216 -3.04 0.10 37.13
C TYR A 216 -1.64 -0.37 37.54
N THR A 217 -1.60 -1.44 38.33
CA THR A 217 -0.33 -2.01 38.79
C THR A 217 0.38 -2.78 37.70
N ASN A 218 1.67 -2.54 37.54
CA ASN A 218 2.55 -3.34 36.68
C ASN A 218 2.91 -4.64 37.40
N TYR A 219 3.05 -5.74 36.64
CA TYR A 219 3.38 -7.03 37.20
C TYR A 219 4.31 -7.83 36.29
N GLN A 220 4.81 -8.94 36.82
CA GLN A 220 5.70 -9.83 36.07
C GLN A 220 5.05 -11.20 35.92
N ARG A 221 5.35 -11.85 34.81
CA ARG A 221 4.95 -13.23 34.52
C ARG A 221 6.13 -13.96 33.90
N ARG A 222 6.17 -15.25 34.08
CA ARG A 222 7.07 -16.09 33.29
C ARG A 222 6.60 -16.13 31.84
N LEU A 223 7.53 -16.26 30.89
CA LEU A 223 7.21 -16.32 29.48
C LEU A 223 6.26 -17.48 29.15
N ASP A 224 6.37 -18.61 29.85
CA ASP A 224 5.53 -19.80 29.66
C ASP A 224 4.15 -19.72 30.33
N GLU A 225 3.90 -18.69 31.13
CA GLU A 225 2.59 -18.40 31.75
C GLU A 225 1.73 -17.42 30.93
N VAL A 226 2.27 -16.90 29.83
CA VAL A 226 1.64 -15.87 29.02
C VAL A 226 1.48 -16.35 27.59
N HIS A 227 0.28 -16.23 27.04
CA HIS A 227 0.04 -16.47 25.61
C HIS A 227 -0.02 -15.17 24.84
N ILE A 228 1.08 -14.81 24.16
CA ILE A 228 1.11 -13.61 23.31
C ILE A 228 0.39 -13.88 21.99
N VAL A 229 -0.70 -13.15 21.74
CA VAL A 229 -1.51 -13.24 20.51
C VAL A 229 -0.82 -12.53 19.38
N GLY A 230 -0.34 -11.30 19.61
CA GLY A 230 0.36 -10.53 18.59
C GLY A 230 0.76 -9.14 19.06
N ARG A 231 1.62 -8.49 18.27
CA ARG A 231 2.09 -7.13 18.52
C ARG A 231 1.13 -6.12 17.92
N VAL A 232 0.76 -5.09 18.68
CA VAL A 232 0.03 -3.93 18.15
C VAL A 232 0.97 -3.15 17.22
N VAL A 233 0.55 -2.95 15.97
CA VAL A 233 1.32 -2.27 14.93
C VAL A 233 0.66 -1.00 14.42
N TRP A 234 -0.62 -0.81 14.71
CA TRP A 234 -1.39 0.36 14.31
C TRP A 234 -2.65 0.47 15.15
N PHE A 235 -3.18 1.68 15.30
CA PHE A 235 -4.48 1.89 15.92
C PHE A 235 -5.25 3.04 15.24
N ALA A 236 -6.57 3.04 15.43
CA ALA A 236 -7.47 4.12 15.04
C ALA A 236 -8.37 4.50 16.20
N ARG A 237 -8.71 5.79 16.28
CA ARG A 237 -9.57 6.38 17.31
C ARG A 237 -10.64 7.23 16.66
N ASN A 238 -11.88 7.11 17.15
CA ASN A 238 -12.94 8.04 16.84
C ASN A 238 -12.82 9.27 17.76
N ILE A 239 -13.02 10.47 17.22
CA ILE A 239 -12.99 11.73 17.94
C ILE A 239 -14.40 12.26 18.17
#